data_ca9fcc1197bf34ebf630eafbdb84395c
#
_entry.id   ca9fcc1197bf34ebf630eafbdb84395c
#
_cell.length_a   1.000
_cell.length_b   1.000
_cell.length_c   1.000
_cell.angle_alpha   90.00
_cell.angle_beta   90.00
_cell.angle_gamma   90.00
#
_symmetry.space_group_name_H-M   'P 1'
#
loop_
_entity.id
_entity.type
_entity.pdbx_description
1 polymer ?
#
loop_
_entity_poly.entity_id
_entity_poly.type
_entity_poly.pdbx_seq_one_letter_code
_entity_poly.pdbx_strand_id
1 'polypeptide(L)'
;MGFHSDFERALEASGLAMHKPAFVGDGRLHRYRVADDKAGSKNGWYVLHLDEKPFGAFGSWKTGQSLTWTATKPETMTPAERRELAARMEAVRIAHAAEQAKVRDEAAKRAARLWETAKPAGNDHPYLVKKQVSAFGVRDLRGQLVIPLRDADGRLWSLQFIAGDGRKTFLTGGRKRGCYHAIGRPAAALCICEGYATGATIYQATGHATAVAFDAGNLLPVAESIRAKFPRLPLVIAADNDRETSGNPGLTAATAAARAVGAAVAVPDFGRAGHV
;
A
#
# COMPACT_ATOMS: atom_id res chain seq x y z
N MET A 1 -29.53 7.57 -23.98
CA MET A 1 -28.80 7.10 -22.78
C MET A 1 -27.69 8.11 -22.54
N GLY A 2 -27.58 8.63 -21.33
CA GLY A 2 -26.63 9.74 -21.07
C GLY A 2 -25.24 9.24 -20.72
N PHE A 3 -24.22 10.03 -20.98
CA PHE A 3 -22.78 9.72 -20.70
C PHE A 3 -22.55 9.31 -19.23
N HIS A 4 -23.36 9.76 -18.28
CA HIS A 4 -23.33 9.32 -16.88
C HIS A 4 -23.55 7.81 -16.73
N SER A 5 -24.52 7.23 -17.45
CA SER A 5 -24.78 5.78 -17.37
C SER A 5 -23.69 4.94 -18.04
N ASP A 6 -23.01 5.48 -19.05
CA ASP A 6 -21.89 4.79 -19.71
C ASP A 6 -20.64 4.80 -18.80
N PHE A 7 -20.38 5.92 -18.13
CA PHE A 7 -19.30 6.03 -17.16
C PHE A 7 -19.55 5.15 -15.91
N GLU A 8 -20.79 5.12 -15.43
CA GLU A 8 -21.22 4.25 -14.32
C GLU A 8 -20.97 2.77 -14.65
N ARG A 9 -21.38 2.32 -15.85
CA ARG A 9 -21.10 0.95 -16.30
C ARG A 9 -19.60 0.63 -16.37
N ALA A 10 -18.77 1.59 -16.74
CA ALA A 10 -17.33 1.39 -16.76
C ALA A 10 -16.75 1.20 -15.34
N LEU A 11 -17.26 1.94 -14.34
CA LEU A 11 -16.90 1.71 -12.94
C LEU A 11 -17.37 0.34 -12.45
N GLU A 12 -18.60 -0.05 -12.74
CA GLU A 12 -19.16 -1.36 -12.37
C GLU A 12 -18.36 -2.51 -12.96
N ALA A 13 -18.09 -2.46 -14.26
CA ALA A 13 -17.30 -3.47 -14.98
C ALA A 13 -15.87 -3.62 -14.43
N SER A 14 -15.36 -2.59 -13.77
CA SER A 14 -14.02 -2.57 -13.16
C SER A 14 -14.00 -2.94 -11.67
N GLY A 15 -15.15 -3.32 -11.09
CA GLY A 15 -15.29 -3.60 -9.66
C GLY A 15 -15.17 -2.35 -8.77
N LEU A 16 -15.39 -1.17 -9.35
CA LEU A 16 -15.28 0.12 -8.65
C LEU A 16 -16.64 0.84 -8.56
N ALA A 17 -17.73 0.10 -8.57
CA ALA A 17 -19.07 0.64 -8.46
C ALA A 17 -19.21 1.62 -7.30
N MET A 18 -19.91 2.73 -7.52
CA MET A 18 -20.17 3.72 -6.48
C MET A 18 -21.33 3.27 -5.59
N HIS A 19 -21.16 3.34 -4.27
CA HIS A 19 -22.23 2.95 -3.33
C HIS A 19 -23.53 3.75 -3.52
N LYS A 20 -23.42 5.02 -3.86
CA LYS A 20 -24.55 5.89 -4.23
C LYS A 20 -24.10 6.71 -5.45
N PRO A 21 -24.50 6.32 -6.67
CA PRO A 21 -24.06 7.01 -7.88
C PRO A 21 -24.48 8.48 -7.89
N ALA A 22 -23.50 9.37 -7.97
CA ALA A 22 -23.70 10.81 -8.14
C ALA A 22 -22.44 11.39 -8.81
N PHE A 23 -22.51 11.64 -10.13
CA PHE A 23 -21.36 12.10 -10.90
C PHE A 23 -21.44 13.58 -11.18
N VAL A 24 -20.31 14.26 -10.99
CA VAL A 24 -20.10 15.67 -11.34
C VAL A 24 -19.04 15.71 -12.43
N GLY A 25 -19.38 16.27 -13.58
CA GLY A 25 -18.50 16.35 -14.76
C GLY A 25 -17.76 17.69 -14.85
N ASP A 26 -17.12 18.13 -13.76
CA ASP A 26 -16.45 19.43 -13.62
C ASP A 26 -14.93 19.37 -13.85
N GLY A 27 -14.41 18.22 -14.23
CA GLY A 27 -12.97 17.97 -14.43
C GLY A 27 -12.15 17.96 -13.15
N ARG A 28 -12.77 17.98 -11.97
CA ARG A 28 -12.09 17.93 -10.68
C ARG A 28 -12.04 16.52 -10.13
N LEU A 29 -11.12 16.27 -9.20
CA LEU A 29 -11.02 14.99 -8.49
C LEU A 29 -12.15 14.88 -7.47
N HIS A 30 -13.01 13.90 -7.65
CA HIS A 30 -14.05 13.50 -6.70
C HIS A 30 -13.70 12.20 -6.03
N ARG A 31 -14.00 12.08 -4.73
CA ARG A 31 -13.78 10.86 -3.94
C ARG A 31 -15.11 10.28 -3.51
N TYR A 32 -15.23 8.96 -3.64
CA TYR A 32 -16.45 8.24 -3.31
C TYR A 32 -16.17 6.93 -2.56
N ARG A 33 -17.22 6.36 -1.99
CA ARG A 33 -17.18 5.02 -1.41
C ARG A 33 -17.44 4.00 -2.51
N VAL A 34 -16.52 3.06 -2.72
CA VAL A 34 -16.76 1.86 -3.53
C VAL A 34 -17.80 1.00 -2.80
N ALA A 35 -18.70 0.36 -3.53
CA ALA A 35 -19.86 -0.35 -2.97
C ALA A 35 -19.48 -1.35 -1.87
N ASP A 36 -18.44 -2.13 -2.09
CA ASP A 36 -17.94 -3.18 -1.18
C ASP A 36 -17.00 -2.68 -0.08
N ASP A 37 -16.73 -1.38 -0.02
CA ASP A 37 -15.88 -0.82 1.01
C ASP A 37 -16.63 -0.54 2.31
N LYS A 38 -15.88 -0.51 3.43
CA LYS A 38 -16.43 -0.18 4.75
C LYS A 38 -17.14 1.17 4.74
N ALA A 39 -18.18 1.29 5.57
CA ALA A 39 -18.89 2.55 5.75
C ALA A 39 -17.92 3.70 6.10
N GLY A 40 -18.14 4.88 5.52
CA GLY A 40 -17.30 6.07 5.71
C GLY A 40 -15.98 6.08 4.92
N SER A 41 -15.63 5.00 4.21
CA SER A 41 -14.44 5.01 3.34
C SER A 41 -14.66 5.91 2.12
N LYS A 42 -13.58 6.47 1.58
CA LYS A 42 -13.55 7.24 0.33
C LYS A 42 -12.34 6.80 -0.51
N ASN A 43 -12.23 5.50 -0.77
CA ASN A 43 -11.13 4.90 -1.51
C ASN A 43 -11.28 5.04 -3.03
N GLY A 44 -12.50 5.06 -3.53
CA GLY A 44 -12.78 5.35 -4.92
C GLY A 44 -12.53 6.82 -5.25
N TRP A 45 -12.06 7.07 -6.46
CA TRP A 45 -11.89 8.40 -7.00
C TRP A 45 -12.22 8.44 -8.48
N TYR A 46 -12.66 9.59 -8.98
CA TYR A 46 -12.82 9.85 -10.40
C TYR A 46 -12.56 11.32 -10.73
N VAL A 47 -12.22 11.55 -12.00
CA VAL A 47 -12.25 12.84 -12.69
C VAL A 47 -13.08 12.64 -13.94
N LEU A 48 -14.08 13.46 -14.17
CA LEU A 48 -14.99 13.34 -15.31
C LEU A 48 -15.15 14.71 -15.99
N HIS A 49 -14.94 14.74 -17.28
CA HIS A 49 -15.20 15.87 -18.17
C HIS A 49 -16.38 15.53 -19.07
N LEU A 50 -17.37 16.41 -19.16
CA LEU A 50 -18.60 16.24 -19.93
C LEU A 50 -18.75 17.28 -21.05
N ASP A 51 -17.64 17.84 -21.51
CA ASP A 51 -17.61 18.69 -22.69
C ASP A 51 -17.94 17.92 -24.00
N GLU A 52 -17.69 18.55 -25.16
CA GLU A 52 -18.04 17.96 -26.47
C GLU A 52 -17.54 16.52 -26.69
N LYS A 53 -16.42 16.15 -26.07
CA LYS A 53 -15.85 14.78 -26.10
C LYS A 53 -15.65 14.26 -24.69
N PRO A 54 -16.71 13.72 -24.07
CA PRO A 54 -16.63 13.27 -22.69
C PRO A 54 -15.56 12.21 -22.46
N PHE A 55 -14.74 12.43 -21.44
CA PHE A 55 -13.71 11.50 -20.99
C PHE A 55 -13.53 11.59 -19.47
N GLY A 56 -12.90 10.56 -18.91
CA GLY A 56 -12.62 10.55 -17.49
C GLY A 56 -11.50 9.58 -17.12
N ALA A 57 -11.05 9.70 -15.89
CA ALA A 57 -10.20 8.73 -15.23
C ALA A 57 -10.82 8.36 -13.89
N PHE A 58 -10.66 7.13 -13.45
CA PHE A 58 -11.17 6.66 -12.18
C PHE A 58 -10.30 5.54 -11.62
N GLY A 59 -10.45 5.26 -10.33
CA GLY A 59 -9.64 4.24 -9.70
C GLY A 59 -9.92 4.05 -8.22
N SER A 60 -9.05 3.29 -7.56
CA SER A 60 -9.11 3.05 -6.12
C SER A 60 -7.76 3.26 -5.45
N TRP A 61 -7.77 4.04 -4.39
CA TRP A 61 -6.61 4.23 -3.52
C TRP A 61 -6.24 2.97 -2.73
N LYS A 62 -7.21 2.10 -2.52
CA LYS A 62 -7.04 0.84 -1.80
C LYS A 62 -6.27 -0.18 -2.62
N THR A 63 -6.64 -0.34 -3.90
CA THR A 63 -6.02 -1.31 -4.82
C THR A 63 -4.87 -0.71 -5.64
N GLY A 64 -4.79 0.61 -5.74
CA GLY A 64 -3.87 1.31 -6.63
C GLY A 64 -4.30 1.29 -8.10
N GLN A 65 -5.49 0.76 -8.40
CA GLN A 65 -6.05 0.70 -9.74
C GLN A 65 -6.33 2.11 -10.27
N SER A 66 -5.98 2.35 -11.53
CA SER A 66 -6.26 3.59 -12.26
C SER A 66 -6.61 3.24 -13.69
N LEU A 67 -7.79 3.67 -14.12
CA LEU A 67 -8.36 3.39 -15.43
C LEU A 67 -8.83 4.68 -16.09
N THR A 68 -8.96 4.63 -17.40
CA THR A 68 -9.49 5.74 -18.19
C THR A 68 -10.77 5.32 -18.92
N TRP A 69 -11.63 6.28 -19.16
CA TRP A 69 -12.87 6.10 -19.91
C TRP A 69 -13.04 7.25 -20.92
N THR A 70 -13.63 6.93 -22.05
CA THR A 70 -14.04 7.92 -23.06
C THR A 70 -15.37 7.51 -23.66
N ALA A 71 -16.25 8.48 -23.91
CA ALA A 71 -17.53 8.25 -24.55
C ALA A 71 -17.39 7.88 -26.06
N THR A 72 -16.33 8.35 -26.70
CA THR A 72 -16.05 8.06 -28.12
C THR A 72 -15.08 6.89 -28.21
N LYS A 73 -15.42 5.88 -29.00
CA LYS A 73 -14.54 4.72 -29.20
C LYS A 73 -13.24 5.16 -29.91
N PRO A 74 -12.05 4.74 -29.43
CA PRO A 74 -10.78 5.14 -30.02
C PRO A 74 -10.66 4.82 -31.53
N GLU A 75 -11.33 3.76 -31.98
CA GLU A 75 -11.33 3.31 -33.37
C GLU A 75 -11.99 4.30 -34.34
N THR A 76 -12.94 5.10 -33.82
CA THR A 76 -13.69 6.09 -34.60
C THR A 76 -13.03 7.48 -34.62
N MET A 77 -11.95 7.66 -33.86
CA MET A 77 -11.25 8.95 -33.74
C MET A 77 -10.20 9.12 -34.82
N THR A 78 -10.07 10.31 -35.34
CA THR A 78 -8.94 10.72 -36.19
C THR A 78 -7.62 10.70 -35.41
N PRO A 79 -6.45 10.66 -36.11
CA PRO A 79 -5.16 10.75 -35.42
C PRO A 79 -4.96 12.04 -34.63
N ALA A 80 -5.57 13.17 -35.05
CA ALA A 80 -5.53 14.44 -34.32
C ALA A 80 -6.33 14.36 -33.03
N GLU A 81 -7.56 13.83 -33.06
CA GLU A 81 -8.43 13.65 -31.91
C GLU A 81 -7.83 12.70 -30.87
N ARG A 82 -7.19 11.62 -31.31
CA ARG A 82 -6.48 10.71 -30.42
C ARG A 82 -5.33 11.39 -29.68
N ARG A 83 -4.55 12.25 -30.36
CA ARG A 83 -3.46 13.03 -29.76
C ARG A 83 -3.98 14.03 -28.75
N GLU A 84 -5.06 14.74 -29.08
CA GLU A 84 -5.70 15.69 -28.16
C GLU A 84 -6.22 15.00 -26.90
N LEU A 85 -6.95 13.88 -27.04
CA LEU A 85 -7.43 13.10 -25.92
C LEU A 85 -6.28 12.59 -25.03
N ALA A 86 -5.21 12.08 -25.65
CA ALA A 86 -4.03 11.62 -24.91
C ALA A 86 -3.37 12.77 -24.13
N ALA A 87 -3.25 13.95 -24.70
CA ALA A 87 -2.70 15.13 -24.02
C ALA A 87 -3.59 15.55 -22.82
N ARG A 88 -4.92 15.55 -22.97
CA ARG A 88 -5.86 15.86 -21.90
C ARG A 88 -5.81 14.83 -20.78
N MET A 89 -5.76 13.53 -21.09
CA MET A 89 -5.60 12.46 -20.11
C MET A 89 -4.28 12.57 -19.35
N GLU A 90 -3.19 12.91 -20.04
CA GLU A 90 -1.89 13.13 -19.40
C GLU A 90 -1.91 14.34 -18.47
N ALA A 91 -2.56 15.44 -18.84
CA ALA A 91 -2.74 16.60 -17.97
C ALA A 91 -3.51 16.22 -16.67
N VAL A 92 -4.58 15.44 -16.79
CA VAL A 92 -5.32 14.91 -15.63
C VAL A 92 -4.42 14.02 -14.75
N ARG A 93 -3.61 13.14 -15.36
CA ARG A 93 -2.66 12.27 -14.64
C ARG A 93 -1.63 13.09 -13.87
N ILE A 94 -1.06 14.12 -14.49
CA ILE A 94 -0.08 15.01 -13.87
C ILE A 94 -0.71 15.77 -12.69
N ALA A 95 -1.88 16.37 -12.90
CA ALA A 95 -2.60 17.11 -11.85
C ALA A 95 -2.93 16.21 -10.65
N HIS A 96 -3.40 15.00 -10.92
CA HIS A 96 -3.69 14.01 -9.89
C HIS A 96 -2.43 13.58 -9.12
N ALA A 97 -1.31 13.32 -9.83
CA ALA A 97 -0.04 12.97 -9.19
C ALA A 97 0.49 14.12 -8.30
N ALA A 98 0.34 15.37 -8.75
CA ALA A 98 0.73 16.55 -7.98
C ALA A 98 -0.11 16.71 -6.71
N GLU A 99 -1.43 16.48 -6.78
CA GLU A 99 -2.30 16.54 -5.61
C GLU A 99 -1.99 15.41 -4.62
N GLN A 100 -1.73 14.21 -5.12
CA GLN A 100 -1.25 13.10 -4.29
C GLN A 100 0.06 13.43 -3.56
N ALA A 101 1.00 14.04 -4.27
CA ALA A 101 2.28 14.43 -3.69
C ALA A 101 2.09 15.39 -2.51
N LYS A 102 1.22 16.40 -2.67
CA LYS A 102 0.88 17.33 -1.58
C LYS A 102 0.29 16.62 -0.36
N VAL A 103 -0.70 15.75 -0.57
CA VAL A 103 -1.33 14.98 0.51
C VAL A 103 -0.30 14.12 1.25
N ARG A 104 0.62 13.47 0.51
CA ARG A 104 1.69 12.64 1.08
C ARG A 104 2.71 13.47 1.85
N ASP A 105 3.08 14.65 1.35
CA ASP A 105 4.01 15.55 2.03
C ASP A 105 3.42 16.10 3.33
N GLU A 106 2.15 16.48 3.34
CA GLU A 106 1.47 16.91 4.57
C GLU A 106 1.34 15.76 5.57
N ALA A 107 1.08 14.54 5.11
CA ALA A 107 1.08 13.37 5.98
C ALA A 107 2.48 13.07 6.54
N ALA A 108 3.54 13.21 5.73
CA ALA A 108 4.92 13.04 6.17
C ALA A 108 5.31 14.06 7.25
N LYS A 109 4.91 15.34 7.10
CA LYS A 109 5.11 16.36 8.13
C LYS A 109 4.38 16.01 9.44
N ARG A 110 3.15 15.51 9.36
CA ARG A 110 2.42 15.03 10.54
C ARG A 110 3.09 13.80 11.15
N ALA A 111 3.54 12.86 10.33
CA ALA A 111 4.27 11.68 10.79
C ALA A 111 5.53 12.07 11.58
N ALA A 112 6.31 13.04 11.08
CA ALA A 112 7.51 13.53 11.75
C ALA A 112 7.18 14.10 13.13
N ARG A 113 6.17 14.99 13.24
CA ARG A 113 5.75 15.56 14.53
C ARG A 113 5.28 14.49 15.53
N LEU A 114 4.47 13.53 15.09
CA LEU A 114 4.01 12.43 15.95
C LEU A 114 5.16 11.53 16.38
N TRP A 115 6.09 11.25 15.46
CA TRP A 115 7.27 10.46 15.75
C TRP A 115 8.18 11.13 16.79
N GLU A 116 8.41 12.44 16.69
CA GLU A 116 9.20 13.20 17.67
C GLU A 116 8.55 13.22 19.05
N THR A 117 7.22 13.30 19.11
CA THR A 117 6.46 13.30 20.37
C THR A 117 6.41 11.92 21.04
N ALA A 118 6.49 10.85 20.25
CA ALA A 118 6.44 9.48 20.76
C ALA A 118 7.74 9.12 21.50
N LYS A 119 7.64 8.40 22.62
CA LYS A 119 8.79 7.93 23.42
C LYS A 119 9.29 6.58 22.88
N PRO A 120 10.57 6.19 23.08
CA PRO A 120 11.00 4.82 22.82
C PRO A 120 10.04 3.83 23.48
N ALA A 121 9.63 2.80 22.75
CA ALA A 121 8.76 1.77 23.32
C ALA A 121 9.54 0.83 24.23
N GLY A 122 8.96 0.49 25.38
CA GLY A 122 9.46 -0.59 26.22
C GLY A 122 9.02 -1.97 25.71
N ASN A 123 9.72 -3.02 26.13
CA ASN A 123 9.34 -4.41 25.80
C ASN A 123 8.07 -4.88 26.54
N ASP A 124 7.60 -4.12 27.50
CA ASP A 124 6.40 -4.34 28.30
C ASP A 124 5.10 -3.92 27.61
N HIS A 125 5.18 -3.32 26.40
CA HIS A 125 3.99 -2.97 25.65
C HIS A 125 3.14 -4.22 25.37
N PRO A 126 1.80 -4.21 25.66
CA PRO A 126 0.96 -5.42 25.62
C PRO A 126 1.02 -6.21 24.32
N TYR A 127 1.11 -5.53 23.18
CA TYR A 127 1.27 -6.19 21.87
C TYR A 127 2.60 -6.95 21.77
N LEU A 128 3.71 -6.36 22.25
CA LEU A 128 5.04 -6.98 22.18
C LEU A 128 5.10 -8.20 23.09
N VAL A 129 4.59 -8.09 24.31
CA VAL A 129 4.47 -9.20 25.26
C VAL A 129 3.65 -10.34 24.66
N LYS A 130 2.45 -10.04 24.13
CA LYS A 130 1.57 -11.02 23.48
C LYS A 130 2.25 -11.74 22.31
N LYS A 131 3.10 -11.02 21.56
CA LYS A 131 3.82 -11.57 20.38
C LYS A 131 5.20 -12.15 20.73
N GLN A 132 5.63 -12.04 21.99
CA GLN A 132 6.94 -12.48 22.49
C GLN A 132 8.11 -11.88 21.69
N VAL A 133 8.00 -10.60 21.33
CA VAL A 133 9.02 -9.88 20.56
C VAL A 133 9.44 -8.59 21.27
N SER A 134 10.68 -8.15 21.00
CA SER A 134 11.23 -6.91 21.55
C SER A 134 10.89 -5.69 20.70
N ALA A 135 11.08 -4.50 21.29
CA ALA A 135 10.91 -3.21 20.62
C ALA A 135 12.15 -2.86 19.79
N PHE A 136 12.09 -3.09 18.47
CA PHE A 136 13.17 -2.76 17.54
C PHE A 136 12.84 -1.50 16.75
N GLY A 137 13.40 -0.35 17.13
CA GLY A 137 13.26 0.90 16.40
C GLY A 137 11.83 1.45 16.34
N VAL A 138 11.01 1.12 17.34
CA VAL A 138 9.62 1.53 17.47
C VAL A 138 9.43 2.42 18.69
N ARG A 139 8.35 3.19 18.71
CA ARG A 139 8.03 4.12 19.79
C ARG A 139 6.64 3.86 20.36
N ASP A 140 6.37 4.41 21.52
CA ASP A 140 5.05 4.46 22.14
C ASP A 140 4.47 5.87 22.05
N LEU A 141 3.22 5.95 21.67
CA LEU A 141 2.44 7.17 21.71
C LEU A 141 1.07 6.88 22.33
N ARG A 142 0.91 7.29 23.58
CA ARG A 142 -0.34 7.12 24.37
C ARG A 142 -0.81 5.66 24.42
N GLY A 143 0.11 4.72 24.66
CA GLY A 143 -0.19 3.30 24.75
C GLY A 143 -0.40 2.60 23.40
N GLN A 144 -0.06 3.25 22.30
CA GLN A 144 -0.01 2.63 20.99
C GLN A 144 1.43 2.49 20.54
N LEU A 145 1.79 1.30 20.06
CA LEU A 145 3.07 1.09 19.40
C LEU A 145 3.08 1.82 18.04
N VAL A 146 4.09 2.64 17.82
CA VAL A 146 4.26 3.44 16.61
C VAL A 146 5.43 2.92 15.81
N ILE A 147 5.17 2.51 14.58
CA ILE A 147 6.15 1.95 13.66
C ILE A 147 6.34 2.92 12.49
N PRO A 148 7.58 3.39 12.21
CA PRO A 148 7.82 4.32 11.13
C PRO A 148 7.84 3.62 9.78
N LEU A 149 7.19 4.24 8.77
CA LEU A 149 7.27 3.85 7.38
C LEU A 149 8.25 4.78 6.66
N ARG A 150 9.43 4.25 6.31
CA ARG A 150 10.49 5.00 5.63
C ARG A 150 10.74 4.42 4.24
N ASP A 151 11.12 5.29 3.29
CA ASP A 151 11.63 4.81 2.00
C ASP A 151 13.11 4.36 2.08
N ALA A 152 13.66 3.94 0.96
CA ALA A 152 15.05 3.47 0.87
C ALA A 152 16.09 4.54 1.24
N ASP A 153 15.75 5.82 1.12
CA ASP A 153 16.61 6.95 1.50
C ASP A 153 16.47 7.33 2.97
N GLY A 154 15.56 6.66 3.69
CA GLY A 154 15.32 6.88 5.13
C GLY A 154 14.31 7.98 5.45
N ARG A 155 13.70 8.62 4.42
CA ARG A 155 12.66 9.63 4.64
C ARG A 155 11.41 9.00 5.25
N LEU A 156 10.90 9.61 6.33
CA LEU A 156 9.66 9.20 6.98
C LEU A 156 8.45 9.70 6.18
N TRP A 157 7.60 8.76 5.74
CA TRP A 157 6.41 9.05 4.94
C TRP A 157 5.09 8.80 5.67
N SER A 158 5.09 7.90 6.64
CA SER A 158 3.89 7.51 7.34
C SER A 158 4.23 6.82 8.66
N LEU A 159 3.19 6.49 9.43
CA LEU A 159 3.26 5.71 10.66
C LEU A 159 2.20 4.62 10.64
N GLN A 160 2.54 3.44 11.15
CA GLN A 160 1.57 2.44 11.58
C GLN A 160 1.42 2.52 13.10
N PHE A 161 0.19 2.46 13.57
CA PHE A 161 -0.15 2.38 14.99
C PHE A 161 -0.69 0.98 15.29
N ILE A 162 -0.19 0.37 16.35
CA ILE A 162 -0.69 -0.93 16.85
C ILE A 162 -1.15 -0.73 18.30
N ALA A 163 -2.44 -0.93 18.54
CA ALA A 163 -3.00 -0.90 19.88
C ALA A 163 -2.61 -2.15 20.68
N GLY A 164 -2.75 -2.13 22.01
CA GLY A 164 -2.43 -3.26 22.88
C GLY A 164 -3.21 -4.55 22.53
N ASP A 165 -4.42 -4.43 21.99
CA ASP A 165 -5.24 -5.55 21.48
C ASP A 165 -4.74 -6.13 20.14
N GLY A 166 -3.80 -5.46 19.46
CA GLY A 166 -3.24 -5.85 18.19
C GLY A 166 -3.91 -5.20 16.97
N ARG A 167 -4.90 -4.34 17.14
CA ARG A 167 -5.54 -3.59 16.06
C ARG A 167 -4.54 -2.63 15.44
N LYS A 168 -4.44 -2.70 14.10
CA LYS A 168 -3.49 -1.92 13.30
C LYS A 168 -4.21 -0.84 12.50
N THR A 169 -3.65 0.37 12.52
CA THR A 169 -4.11 1.51 11.69
C THR A 169 -2.91 2.23 11.09
N PHE A 170 -3.13 2.96 10.00
CA PHE A 170 -2.10 3.79 9.38
C PHE A 170 -2.47 5.27 9.47
N LEU A 171 -1.45 6.12 9.48
CA LEU A 171 -1.66 7.56 9.37
C LEU A 171 -2.32 7.89 8.04
N THR A 172 -3.50 8.53 8.12
CA THR A 172 -4.30 8.89 6.93
C THR A 172 -3.51 9.80 5.98
N GLY A 173 -3.52 9.47 4.69
CA GLY A 173 -2.82 10.21 3.64
C GLY A 173 -1.34 9.87 3.51
N GLY A 174 -0.77 9.08 4.44
CA GLY A 174 0.62 8.67 4.39
C GLY A 174 0.93 7.70 3.24
N ARG A 175 2.12 7.85 2.65
CA ARG A 175 2.62 6.92 1.64
C ARG A 175 3.05 5.61 2.32
N LYS A 176 2.52 4.49 1.82
CA LYS A 176 2.93 3.14 2.24
C LYS A 176 3.78 2.45 1.16
N ARG A 177 3.39 2.59 -0.12
CA ARG A 177 4.02 1.89 -1.24
C ARG A 177 5.53 2.17 -1.30
N GLY A 178 6.33 1.10 -1.27
CA GLY A 178 7.79 1.13 -1.26
C GLY A 178 8.42 1.62 0.05
N CYS A 179 7.63 1.86 1.10
CA CYS A 179 8.13 2.18 2.42
C CYS A 179 8.16 0.93 3.30
N TYR A 180 9.17 0.85 4.17
CA TYR A 180 9.37 -0.26 5.09
C TYR A 180 9.90 0.22 6.45
N HIS A 181 9.80 -0.65 7.45
CA HIS A 181 10.48 -0.48 8.72
C HIS A 181 11.69 -1.43 8.75
N ALA A 182 12.88 -0.89 9.01
CA ALA A 182 14.10 -1.67 9.08
C ALA A 182 14.43 -2.09 10.52
N ILE A 183 14.73 -3.36 10.71
CA ILE A 183 15.22 -3.96 11.97
C ILE A 183 16.63 -4.49 11.70
N GLY A 184 17.60 -4.05 12.50
CA GLY A 184 18.99 -4.43 12.34
C GLY A 184 19.70 -3.75 11.16
N ARG A 185 20.93 -4.18 10.91
CA ARG A 185 21.77 -3.69 9.79
C ARG A 185 22.07 -4.85 8.84
N PRO A 186 21.90 -4.66 7.52
CA PRO A 186 22.23 -5.70 6.54
C PRO A 186 23.70 -6.12 6.63
N ALA A 187 23.95 -7.43 6.67
CA ALA A 187 25.29 -8.02 6.65
C ALA A 187 25.34 -9.20 5.66
N ALA A 188 25.07 -10.44 6.12
CA ALA A 188 25.11 -11.62 5.29
C ALA A 188 23.86 -11.80 4.39
N ALA A 189 22.70 -11.42 4.90
CA ALA A 189 21.42 -11.47 4.20
C ALA A 189 20.47 -10.43 4.74
N LEU A 190 19.37 -10.16 4.00
CA LEU A 190 18.26 -9.33 4.44
C LEU A 190 16.95 -10.06 4.20
N CYS A 191 16.13 -10.14 5.24
CA CYS A 191 14.79 -10.70 5.18
C CYS A 191 13.75 -9.61 4.91
N ILE A 192 12.70 -9.94 4.18
CA ILE A 192 11.54 -9.06 3.94
C ILE A 192 10.30 -9.82 4.38
N CYS A 193 9.43 -9.20 5.16
CA CYS A 193 8.20 -9.81 5.67
C CYS A 193 7.06 -8.80 5.73
N GLU A 194 5.83 -9.27 5.95
CA GLU A 194 4.67 -8.39 6.00
C GLU A 194 4.53 -7.68 7.34
N GLY A 195 4.61 -8.39 8.44
CA GLY A 195 4.24 -7.89 9.75
C GLY A 195 5.42 -7.54 10.67
N TYR A 196 5.24 -6.54 11.56
CA TYR A 196 6.27 -6.18 12.53
C TYR A 196 6.65 -7.36 13.44
N ALA A 197 5.67 -8.11 13.97
CA ALA A 197 5.97 -9.24 14.85
C ALA A 197 6.79 -10.31 14.11
N THR A 198 6.42 -10.66 12.89
CA THR A 198 7.18 -11.59 12.03
C THR A 198 8.62 -11.09 11.84
N GLY A 199 8.79 -9.81 11.51
CA GLY A 199 10.12 -9.22 11.31
C GLY A 199 10.96 -9.21 12.58
N ALA A 200 10.37 -8.88 13.71
CA ALA A 200 11.05 -8.91 15.02
C ALA A 200 11.45 -10.34 15.41
N THR A 201 10.57 -11.32 15.20
CA THR A 201 10.88 -12.75 15.44
C THR A 201 12.03 -13.24 14.57
N ILE A 202 12.03 -12.94 13.28
CA ILE A 202 13.12 -13.30 12.36
C ILE A 202 14.44 -12.72 12.85
N TYR A 203 14.44 -11.43 13.20
CA TYR A 203 15.65 -10.77 13.68
C TYR A 203 16.15 -11.35 15.01
N GLN A 204 15.26 -11.61 15.96
CA GLN A 204 15.63 -12.24 17.24
C GLN A 204 16.21 -13.65 17.08
N ALA A 205 15.63 -14.44 16.18
CA ALA A 205 16.03 -15.82 15.98
C ALA A 205 17.31 -15.99 15.15
N THR A 206 17.55 -15.08 14.18
CA THR A 206 18.60 -15.26 13.17
C THR A 206 19.68 -14.20 13.18
N GLY A 207 19.42 -13.04 13.78
CA GLY A 207 20.29 -11.86 13.67
C GLY A 207 20.28 -11.20 12.27
N HIS A 208 19.57 -11.74 11.29
CA HIS A 208 19.47 -11.16 9.96
C HIS A 208 18.63 -9.89 9.96
N ALA A 209 19.15 -8.84 9.34
CA ALA A 209 18.40 -7.61 9.16
C ALA A 209 17.07 -7.90 8.46
N THR A 210 16.01 -7.23 8.89
CA THR A 210 14.66 -7.48 8.37
C THR A 210 13.96 -6.18 7.99
N ALA A 211 13.33 -6.16 6.83
CA ALA A 211 12.48 -5.08 6.35
C ALA A 211 11.01 -5.51 6.44
N VAL A 212 10.22 -4.78 7.21
CA VAL A 212 8.79 -4.99 7.37
C VAL A 212 8.04 -4.19 6.31
N ALA A 213 7.35 -4.86 5.39
CA ALA A 213 6.62 -4.24 4.27
C ALA A 213 5.18 -3.84 4.60
N PHE A 214 4.65 -4.22 5.76
CA PHE A 214 3.32 -3.91 6.32
C PHE A 214 2.13 -4.65 5.74
N ASP A 215 2.17 -5.11 4.50
CA ASP A 215 1.18 -6.00 3.87
C ASP A 215 1.72 -6.67 2.60
N ALA A 216 0.98 -7.69 2.12
CA ALA A 216 1.30 -8.48 0.92
C ALA A 216 1.48 -7.61 -0.34
N GLY A 217 0.62 -6.60 -0.55
CA GLY A 217 0.66 -5.73 -1.72
C GLY A 217 1.88 -4.80 -1.77
N ASN A 218 2.59 -4.65 -0.65
CA ASN A 218 3.79 -3.84 -0.56
C ASN A 218 5.09 -4.65 -0.57
N LEU A 219 5.03 -5.99 -0.56
CA LEU A 219 6.23 -6.85 -0.62
C LEU A 219 7.07 -6.57 -1.88
N LEU A 220 6.45 -6.59 -3.05
CA LEU A 220 7.15 -6.33 -4.31
C LEU A 220 7.78 -4.93 -4.37
N PRO A 221 7.06 -3.81 -4.14
CA PRO A 221 7.68 -2.49 -4.13
C PRO A 221 8.82 -2.32 -3.13
N VAL A 222 8.74 -2.96 -1.97
CA VAL A 222 9.81 -2.95 -0.96
C VAL A 222 11.00 -3.79 -1.43
N ALA A 223 10.76 -4.98 -1.96
CA ALA A 223 11.81 -5.85 -2.48
C ALA A 223 12.59 -5.20 -3.63
N GLU A 224 11.91 -4.53 -4.56
CA GLU A 224 12.52 -3.77 -5.65
C GLU A 224 13.40 -2.63 -5.11
N SER A 225 12.89 -1.84 -4.15
CA SER A 225 13.64 -0.75 -3.51
C SER A 225 14.88 -1.25 -2.78
N ILE A 226 14.78 -2.38 -2.08
CA ILE A 226 15.89 -3.00 -1.35
C ILE A 226 16.90 -3.60 -2.32
N ARG A 227 16.47 -4.27 -3.39
CA ARG A 227 17.36 -4.83 -4.41
C ARG A 227 18.13 -3.71 -5.12
N ALA A 228 17.49 -2.59 -5.44
CA ALA A 228 18.15 -1.43 -6.02
C ALA A 228 19.25 -0.86 -5.08
N LYS A 229 18.95 -0.79 -3.78
CA LYS A 229 19.90 -0.29 -2.76
C LYS A 229 21.02 -1.29 -2.46
N PHE A 230 20.75 -2.60 -2.49
CA PHE A 230 21.69 -3.68 -2.20
C PHE A 230 21.72 -4.71 -3.33
N PRO A 231 22.35 -4.40 -4.49
CA PRO A 231 22.24 -5.22 -5.70
C PRO A 231 22.75 -6.67 -5.54
N ARG A 232 23.72 -6.90 -4.67
CA ARG A 232 24.37 -8.22 -4.48
C ARG A 232 24.03 -8.92 -3.18
N LEU A 233 23.27 -8.26 -2.29
CA LEU A 233 22.93 -8.86 -1.00
C LEU A 233 21.91 -10.01 -1.19
N PRO A 234 22.15 -11.20 -0.60
CA PRO A 234 21.13 -12.24 -0.53
C PRO A 234 19.84 -11.71 0.12
N LEU A 235 18.71 -11.87 -0.57
CA LEU A 235 17.39 -11.50 -0.07
C LEU A 235 16.56 -12.75 0.16
N VAL A 236 15.79 -12.75 1.26
CA VAL A 236 14.82 -13.80 1.60
C VAL A 236 13.49 -13.13 1.88
N ILE A 237 12.43 -13.54 1.20
CA ILE A 237 11.06 -13.08 1.50
C ILE A 237 10.38 -14.12 2.37
N ALA A 238 10.09 -13.73 3.61
CA ALA A 238 9.34 -14.57 4.55
C ALA A 238 7.84 -14.38 4.27
N ALA A 239 7.22 -15.40 3.72
CA ALA A 239 5.81 -15.40 3.38
C ALA A 239 4.93 -15.64 4.61
N ASP A 240 3.82 -14.92 4.72
CA ASP A 240 2.73 -15.34 5.57
C ASP A 240 1.99 -16.49 4.87
N ASN A 241 1.77 -17.59 5.61
CA ASN A 241 1.18 -18.82 5.05
C ASN A 241 -0.30 -18.91 5.44
N ASP A 242 -1.13 -18.14 4.74
CA ASP A 242 -2.57 -18.04 4.97
C ASP A 242 -3.33 -19.23 4.34
N ARG A 243 -3.03 -20.46 4.78
CA ARG A 243 -3.56 -21.72 4.18
C ARG A 243 -5.09 -21.78 4.16
N GLU A 244 -5.75 -21.11 5.11
CA GLU A 244 -7.22 -21.09 5.21
C GLU A 244 -7.86 -20.03 4.30
N THR A 245 -7.06 -19.12 3.73
CA THR A 245 -7.55 -18.08 2.80
C THR A 245 -7.40 -18.57 1.36
N SER A 246 -8.48 -18.54 0.59
CA SER A 246 -8.47 -18.93 -0.82
C SER A 246 -7.37 -18.20 -1.60
N GLY A 247 -6.56 -18.95 -2.34
CA GLY A 247 -5.44 -18.43 -3.13
C GLY A 247 -4.18 -18.09 -2.32
N ASN A 248 -4.16 -18.28 -1.00
CA ASN A 248 -3.03 -18.00 -0.11
C ASN A 248 -2.30 -16.69 -0.49
N PRO A 249 -2.93 -15.52 -0.29
CA PRO A 249 -2.48 -14.25 -0.86
C PRO A 249 -1.09 -13.83 -0.38
N GLY A 250 -0.72 -14.15 0.87
CA GLY A 250 0.61 -13.86 1.42
C GLY A 250 1.69 -14.63 0.67
N LEU A 251 1.53 -15.95 0.51
CA LEU A 251 2.48 -16.79 -0.22
C LEU A 251 2.56 -16.40 -1.70
N THR A 252 1.43 -16.12 -2.34
CA THR A 252 1.37 -15.71 -3.74
C THR A 252 2.14 -14.41 -3.97
N ALA A 253 1.91 -13.39 -3.13
CA ALA A 253 2.60 -12.11 -3.22
C ALA A 253 4.11 -12.23 -2.92
N ALA A 254 4.48 -13.02 -1.91
CA ALA A 254 5.88 -13.27 -1.57
C ALA A 254 6.63 -13.98 -2.71
N THR A 255 6.01 -14.96 -3.34
CA THR A 255 6.58 -15.70 -4.48
C THR A 255 6.76 -14.78 -5.70
N ALA A 256 5.76 -13.94 -6.01
CA ALA A 256 5.86 -12.98 -7.10
C ALA A 256 6.98 -11.95 -6.85
N ALA A 257 7.06 -11.40 -5.64
CA ALA A 257 8.10 -10.47 -5.26
C ALA A 257 9.50 -11.11 -5.32
N ALA A 258 9.65 -12.34 -4.82
CA ALA A 258 10.93 -13.05 -4.84
C ALA A 258 11.42 -13.30 -6.26
N ARG A 259 10.55 -13.73 -7.17
CA ARG A 259 10.88 -13.92 -8.60
C ARG A 259 11.35 -12.63 -9.25
N ALA A 260 10.69 -11.53 -8.98
CA ALA A 260 11.00 -10.23 -9.58
C ALA A 260 12.40 -9.72 -9.20
N VAL A 261 12.88 -10.02 -7.99
CA VAL A 261 14.16 -9.48 -7.48
C VAL A 261 15.25 -10.54 -7.30
N GLY A 262 15.03 -11.78 -7.71
CA GLY A 262 15.99 -12.88 -7.51
C GLY A 262 16.24 -13.15 -6.03
N ALA A 263 15.17 -13.27 -5.22
CA ALA A 263 15.23 -13.60 -3.81
C ALA A 263 14.77 -15.05 -3.55
N ALA A 264 15.18 -15.63 -2.42
CA ALA A 264 14.61 -16.86 -1.91
C ALA A 264 13.26 -16.59 -1.22
N VAL A 265 12.40 -17.62 -1.12
CA VAL A 265 11.17 -17.57 -0.33
C VAL A 265 11.31 -18.50 0.86
N ALA A 266 11.05 -17.99 2.07
CA ALA A 266 10.91 -18.80 3.27
C ALA A 266 9.41 -18.90 3.63
N VAL A 267 8.91 -20.11 3.74
CA VAL A 267 7.51 -20.38 4.11
C VAL A 267 7.52 -21.04 5.48
N PRO A 268 6.78 -20.51 6.47
CA PRO A 268 6.73 -21.14 7.79
C PRO A 268 6.04 -22.50 7.68
N ASP A 269 6.68 -23.54 8.21
CA ASP A 269 6.06 -24.83 8.44
C ASP A 269 5.59 -24.91 9.89
N PHE A 270 4.27 -24.81 10.08
CA PHE A 270 3.69 -24.90 11.42
C PHE A 270 3.54 -26.32 11.94
N GLY A 271 4.11 -27.33 11.25
CA GLY A 271 3.98 -28.74 11.60
C GLY A 271 2.50 -29.17 11.71
N ARG A 272 2.14 -30.40 11.46
CA ARG A 272 0.85 -30.92 11.96
C ARG A 272 0.96 -30.87 13.49
N ALA A 273 0.13 -30.07 14.17
CA ALA A 273 -0.06 -30.20 15.60
C ALA A 273 -0.38 -31.69 15.84
N GLY A 274 0.60 -32.41 16.35
CA GLY A 274 0.36 -33.78 16.76
C GLY A 274 -0.70 -33.76 17.82
N HIS A 275 -1.82 -34.41 17.58
CA HIS A 275 -2.74 -34.74 18.65
C HIS A 275 -1.95 -35.60 19.64
N VAL A 276 -1.59 -35.02 20.78
CA VAL A 276 -1.21 -35.71 22.00
C VAL A 276 -2.42 -35.72 22.91
#